data_209a18e0171d6c92a47ce6367e09fb7a
#
_entry.id   209a18e0171d6c92a47ce6367e09fb7a
#
_cell.length_a   1.000
_cell.length_b   1.000
_cell.length_c   1.000
_cell.angle_alpha   90.00
_cell.angle_beta   90.00
_cell.angle_gamma   90.00
#
_symmetry.space_group_name_H-M   'P 1'
#
loop_
_entity.id
_entity.type
_entity.pdbx_description
1 polymer ?
#
loop_
_entity_poly.entity_id
_entity_poly.type
_entity_poly.pdbx_seq_one_letter_code
_entity_poly.pdbx_strand_id
1 'polypeptide(L)'
;MRRQLIVLTGLLPCLLLFMALTPSLEAPLVAKPTQTVRPLKVWFGDASWYGPTFEGRTTASGELYDMTASTAAHANLPFGSMVRLINTRTGKSAVVRINDRGPFVKGREMDVSYQVAERLGIINRGVGRLRMELLQLPHGAQLTQ
;
A
#
# COMPACT_ATOMS: atom_id res chain seq x y z
N MET A 1 -25.21 92.65 -22.17
CA MET A 1 -24.11 91.86 -21.47
C MET A 1 -24.72 90.66 -20.78
N ARG A 2 -24.74 89.51 -21.41
CA ARG A 2 -25.07 88.23 -20.70
C ARG A 2 -24.14 87.15 -21.25
N ARG A 3 -23.24 86.68 -20.42
CA ARG A 3 -22.34 85.62 -20.78
C ARG A 3 -23.09 84.29 -20.65
N GLN A 4 -23.12 83.53 -21.71
CA GLN A 4 -23.65 82.18 -21.77
C GLN A 4 -22.56 81.24 -21.29
N LEU A 5 -22.89 80.45 -20.27
CA LEU A 5 -22.05 79.39 -19.72
C LEU A 5 -22.33 78.07 -20.47
N ILE A 6 -21.35 77.59 -21.20
CA ILE A 6 -21.44 76.33 -21.93
C ILE A 6 -21.08 75.25 -20.97
N VAL A 7 -22.05 74.43 -20.62
CA VAL A 7 -21.81 73.18 -19.79
C VAL A 7 -21.43 72.07 -20.75
N LEU A 8 -20.18 71.66 -20.65
CA LEU A 8 -19.66 70.51 -21.40
C LEU A 8 -19.97 69.22 -20.61
N THR A 9 -20.97 68.46 -21.03
CA THR A 9 -21.28 67.15 -20.49
C THR A 9 -20.36 66.12 -21.10
N GLY A 10 -19.36 65.73 -20.36
CA GLY A 10 -18.44 64.61 -20.72
C GLY A 10 -19.16 63.29 -20.59
N LEU A 11 -19.35 62.56 -21.69
CA LEU A 11 -19.73 61.17 -21.72
C LEU A 11 -18.50 60.33 -21.39
N LEU A 12 -18.53 59.65 -20.24
CA LEU A 12 -17.55 58.59 -19.90
C LEU A 12 -18.00 57.32 -20.61
N PRO A 13 -17.18 56.65 -21.46
CA PRO A 13 -17.48 55.31 -21.93
C PRO A 13 -17.21 54.31 -20.83
N CYS A 14 -18.24 53.60 -20.38
CA CYS A 14 -18.16 52.48 -19.47
C CYS A 14 -17.48 51.30 -20.19
N LEU A 15 -16.17 51.12 -19.92
CA LEU A 15 -15.41 49.98 -20.43
C LEU A 15 -15.82 48.74 -19.63
N LEU A 16 -16.78 47.97 -20.16
CA LEU A 16 -17.13 46.64 -19.63
C LEU A 16 -15.95 45.68 -19.87
N LEU A 17 -15.16 45.46 -18.82
CA LEU A 17 -14.14 44.43 -18.78
C LEU A 17 -14.82 43.05 -18.75
N PHE A 18 -15.01 42.45 -19.93
CA PHE A 18 -15.50 41.09 -20.06
C PHE A 18 -14.36 40.15 -19.63
N MET A 19 -14.32 39.78 -18.34
CA MET A 19 -13.48 38.71 -17.86
C MET A 19 -13.97 37.39 -18.49
N ALA A 20 -13.30 36.96 -19.54
CA ALA A 20 -13.49 35.63 -20.10
C ALA A 20 -13.00 34.60 -19.06
N LEU A 21 -13.96 33.97 -18.38
CA LEU A 21 -13.75 32.80 -17.53
C LEU A 21 -13.40 31.65 -18.46
N THR A 22 -12.09 31.42 -18.70
CA THR A 22 -11.64 30.26 -19.43
C THR A 22 -11.82 29.02 -18.48
N PRO A 23 -12.64 28.04 -18.87
CA PRO A 23 -12.67 26.80 -18.09
C PRO A 23 -11.29 26.13 -18.22
N SER A 24 -10.58 26.00 -17.09
CA SER A 24 -9.42 25.14 -17.01
C SER A 24 -9.86 23.73 -17.35
N LEU A 25 -9.48 23.25 -18.52
CA LEU A 25 -9.61 21.86 -18.90
C LEU A 25 -8.57 21.08 -18.08
N GLU A 26 -8.93 20.73 -16.85
CA GLU A 26 -8.14 19.75 -16.10
C GLU A 26 -8.18 18.45 -16.88
N ALA A 27 -7.06 18.12 -17.50
CA ALA A 27 -6.90 16.81 -18.13
C ALA A 27 -7.15 15.72 -17.07
N PRO A 28 -7.96 14.70 -17.37
CA PRO A 28 -8.18 13.63 -16.44
C PRO A 28 -6.83 13.01 -16.08
N LEU A 29 -6.54 12.92 -14.76
CA LEU A 29 -5.39 12.19 -14.24
C LEU A 29 -5.52 10.75 -14.75
N VAL A 30 -4.85 10.45 -15.86
CA VAL A 30 -4.72 9.08 -16.34
C VAL A 30 -3.94 8.34 -15.25
N ALA A 31 -4.67 7.56 -14.45
CA ALA A 31 -4.07 6.69 -13.46
C ALA A 31 -2.99 5.86 -14.19
N LYS A 32 -1.72 6.03 -13.76
CA LYS A 32 -0.64 5.18 -14.28
C LYS A 32 -1.10 3.73 -14.19
N PRO A 33 -0.97 2.93 -15.27
CA PRO A 33 -1.33 1.53 -15.18
C PRO A 33 -0.54 0.93 -14.03
N THR A 34 -1.25 0.36 -13.07
CA THR A 34 -0.64 -0.37 -11.96
C THR A 34 0.19 -1.48 -12.60
N GLN A 35 1.50 -1.32 -12.62
CA GLN A 35 2.38 -2.35 -13.17
C GLN A 35 2.12 -3.63 -12.38
N THR A 36 1.53 -4.61 -13.04
CA THR A 36 1.30 -5.92 -12.46
C THR A 36 2.67 -6.57 -12.31
N VAL A 37 3.26 -6.46 -11.12
CA VAL A 37 4.54 -7.09 -10.82
C VAL A 37 4.37 -8.61 -10.99
N ARG A 38 5.07 -9.19 -11.96
CA ARG A 38 5.08 -10.64 -12.16
C ARG A 38 5.85 -11.27 -10.99
N PRO A 39 5.26 -12.19 -10.23
CA PRO A 39 5.91 -12.81 -9.10
C PRO A 39 7.08 -13.70 -9.55
N LEU A 40 8.16 -13.70 -8.77
CA LEU A 40 9.33 -14.57 -8.98
C LEU A 40 9.02 -16.05 -8.67
N LYS A 41 8.15 -16.28 -7.70
CA LYS A 41 7.71 -17.61 -7.27
C LYS A 41 6.28 -17.51 -6.73
N VAL A 42 5.49 -18.56 -6.97
CA VAL A 42 4.11 -18.70 -6.44
C VAL A 42 3.98 -20.05 -5.77
N TRP A 43 3.42 -20.08 -4.56
CA TRP A 43 3.09 -21.32 -3.84
C TRP A 43 1.85 -21.12 -2.96
N PHE A 44 1.38 -22.19 -2.36
CA PHE A 44 0.25 -22.19 -1.44
C PHE A 44 0.66 -22.79 -0.11
N GLY A 45 0.21 -22.21 0.97
CA GLY A 45 0.50 -22.67 2.31
C GLY A 45 -0.46 -22.14 3.34
N ASP A 46 -0.45 -22.71 4.51
CA ASP A 46 -1.21 -22.22 5.64
C ASP A 46 -0.40 -21.18 6.40
N ALA A 47 -1.03 -20.10 6.78
CA ALA A 47 -0.44 -19.04 7.59
C ALA A 47 -1.23 -18.84 8.88
N SER A 48 -0.52 -18.59 9.97
CA SER A 48 -1.07 -18.10 11.24
C SER A 48 -0.55 -16.68 11.51
N TRP A 49 -0.75 -16.19 12.73
CA TRP A 49 -0.36 -14.84 13.09
C TRP A 49 0.17 -14.78 14.54
N TYR A 50 1.02 -13.79 14.79
CA TYR A 50 1.54 -13.51 16.13
C TYR A 50 0.51 -12.81 16.99
N GLY A 51 0.32 -13.31 18.21
CA GLY A 51 -0.51 -12.64 19.21
C GLY A 51 0.13 -11.37 19.79
N PRO A 52 -0.66 -10.56 20.52
CA PRO A 52 -0.18 -9.30 21.12
C PRO A 52 0.96 -9.51 22.15
N THR A 53 1.13 -10.71 22.69
CA THR A 53 2.20 -11.03 23.64
C THR A 53 3.60 -11.01 23.04
N PHE A 54 3.72 -10.91 21.71
CA PHE A 54 4.99 -10.82 21.00
C PHE A 54 5.44 -9.36 20.75
N GLU A 55 4.56 -8.38 20.99
CA GLU A 55 4.86 -6.96 20.76
C GLU A 55 6.16 -6.54 21.46
N GLY A 56 7.04 -5.87 20.71
CA GLY A 56 8.33 -5.39 21.19
C GLY A 56 9.42 -6.47 21.37
N ARG A 57 9.16 -7.75 21.09
CA ARG A 57 10.19 -8.79 21.09
C ARG A 57 11.10 -8.66 19.88
N THR A 58 12.37 -8.95 20.07
CA THR A 58 13.35 -8.98 18.97
C THR A 58 13.06 -10.15 18.03
N THR A 59 12.93 -9.85 16.74
CA THR A 59 12.82 -10.86 15.68
C THR A 59 14.18 -11.42 15.27
N ALA A 60 14.20 -12.47 14.46
CA ALA A 60 15.45 -13.08 14.00
C ALA A 60 16.29 -12.16 13.09
N SER A 61 15.71 -11.11 12.50
CA SER A 61 16.45 -10.08 11.76
C SER A 61 17.10 -9.03 12.67
N GLY A 62 16.77 -9.02 13.97
CA GLY A 62 17.21 -8.01 14.93
C GLY A 62 16.26 -6.82 15.09
N GLU A 63 15.21 -6.74 14.29
CA GLU A 63 14.16 -5.73 14.44
C GLU A 63 13.24 -6.06 15.62
N LEU A 64 12.60 -5.06 16.21
CA LEU A 64 11.52 -5.30 17.16
C LEU A 64 10.25 -5.67 16.41
N TYR A 65 9.51 -6.66 16.91
CA TYR A 65 8.19 -6.96 16.37
C TYR A 65 7.22 -5.83 16.66
N ASP A 66 6.56 -5.37 15.63
CA ASP A 66 5.48 -4.39 15.66
C ASP A 66 4.22 -5.04 15.07
N MET A 67 3.19 -5.22 15.90
CA MET A 67 1.94 -5.86 15.51
C MET A 67 1.17 -5.06 14.44
N THR A 68 1.48 -3.78 14.26
CA THR A 68 0.87 -2.90 13.25
C THR A 68 1.65 -2.82 11.94
N ALA A 69 2.87 -3.39 11.91
CA ALA A 69 3.70 -3.41 10.70
C ALA A 69 3.27 -4.52 9.72
N SER A 70 3.53 -4.31 8.43
CA SER A 70 3.28 -5.32 7.39
C SER A 70 4.47 -6.27 7.28
N THR A 71 4.65 -7.14 8.27
CA THR A 71 5.77 -8.09 8.38
C THR A 71 5.31 -9.52 8.58
N ALA A 72 6.21 -10.46 8.31
CA ALA A 72 5.96 -11.88 8.49
C ALA A 72 7.25 -12.67 8.77
N ALA A 73 7.09 -13.84 9.38
CA ALA A 73 8.11 -14.88 9.49
C ALA A 73 7.97 -15.92 8.38
N HIS A 74 9.10 -16.36 7.86
CA HIS A 74 9.20 -17.50 6.95
C HIS A 74 10.50 -18.26 7.22
N ALA A 75 10.46 -19.58 7.10
CA ALA A 75 11.60 -20.44 7.46
C ALA A 75 12.87 -20.11 6.67
N ASN A 76 12.76 -19.94 5.34
CA ASN A 76 13.92 -19.94 4.45
C ASN A 76 14.07 -18.67 3.58
N LEU A 77 13.01 -17.86 3.39
CA LEU A 77 13.14 -16.66 2.58
C LEU A 77 14.13 -15.67 3.19
N PRO A 78 14.99 -15.04 2.39
CA PRO A 78 15.91 -13.99 2.88
C PRO A 78 15.13 -12.85 3.59
N PHE A 79 15.70 -12.31 4.67
CA PHE A 79 15.14 -11.13 5.31
C PHE A 79 15.08 -9.96 4.32
N GLY A 80 14.00 -9.19 4.34
CA GLY A 80 13.74 -8.13 3.36
C GLY A 80 13.00 -8.59 2.11
N SER A 81 12.79 -9.91 1.91
CA SER A 81 11.93 -10.39 0.81
C SER A 81 10.53 -9.85 0.92
N MET A 82 9.94 -9.45 -0.22
CA MET A 82 8.57 -8.96 -0.29
C MET A 82 7.65 -10.03 -0.86
N VAL A 83 6.59 -10.35 -0.12
CA VAL A 83 5.64 -11.40 -0.50
C VAL A 83 4.23 -10.84 -0.49
N ARG A 84 3.49 -11.04 -1.58
CA ARG A 84 2.05 -10.81 -1.62
C ARG A 84 1.33 -12.05 -1.14
N LEU A 85 0.44 -11.87 -0.19
CA LEU A 85 -0.41 -12.90 0.39
C LEU A 85 -1.84 -12.68 -0.06
N ILE A 86 -2.51 -13.74 -0.50
CA ILE A 86 -3.89 -13.68 -0.97
C ILE A 86 -4.66 -14.81 -0.26
N ASN A 87 -5.67 -14.46 0.50
CA ASN A 87 -6.56 -15.44 1.12
C ASN A 87 -7.39 -16.12 0.03
N THR A 88 -7.17 -17.42 -0.16
CA THR A 88 -7.81 -18.19 -1.27
C THR A 88 -9.33 -18.28 -1.16
N ARG A 89 -9.88 -18.06 0.05
CA ARG A 89 -11.32 -18.14 0.29
C ARG A 89 -12.02 -16.80 0.03
N THR A 90 -11.36 -15.67 0.34
CA THR A 90 -12.00 -14.34 0.34
C THR A 90 -11.45 -13.41 -0.71
N GLY A 91 -10.30 -13.72 -1.33
CA GLY A 91 -9.58 -12.84 -2.23
C GLY A 91 -8.88 -11.64 -1.55
N LYS A 92 -9.05 -11.44 -0.23
CA LYS A 92 -8.35 -10.38 0.49
C LYS A 92 -6.85 -10.58 0.40
N SER A 93 -6.11 -9.47 0.25
CA SER A 93 -4.66 -9.54 0.06
C SER A 93 -3.90 -8.51 0.88
N ALA A 94 -2.62 -8.82 1.13
CA ALA A 94 -1.65 -7.93 1.76
C ALA A 94 -0.26 -8.21 1.19
N VAL A 95 0.62 -7.21 1.21
CA VAL A 95 2.05 -7.38 0.93
C VAL A 95 2.80 -7.28 2.25
N VAL A 96 3.72 -8.24 2.49
CA VAL A 96 4.51 -8.31 3.70
C VAL A 96 6.00 -8.33 3.39
N ARG A 97 6.80 -7.86 4.33
CA ARG A 97 8.25 -8.00 4.32
C ARG A 97 8.65 -9.09 5.30
N ILE A 98 9.53 -9.99 4.89
CA ILE A 98 10.08 -11.04 5.77
C ILE A 98 11.14 -10.43 6.68
N ASN A 99 10.93 -10.52 7.99
CA ASN A 99 11.87 -10.04 9.01
C ASN A 99 12.07 -11.01 10.18
N ASP A 100 11.44 -12.19 10.12
CA ASP A 100 11.57 -13.16 11.18
C ASP A 100 11.69 -14.59 10.63
N ARG A 101 12.06 -15.56 11.52
CA ARG A 101 12.15 -16.98 11.24
C ARG A 101 11.01 -17.75 11.89
N GLY A 102 10.55 -18.77 11.20
CA GLY A 102 9.39 -19.59 11.54
C GLY A 102 8.39 -19.62 10.39
N PRO A 103 7.24 -20.22 10.61
CA PRO A 103 6.85 -21.01 11.77
C PRO A 103 7.66 -22.31 11.90
N PHE A 104 7.83 -22.78 13.12
CA PHE A 104 8.46 -24.08 13.41
C PHE A 104 7.42 -25.18 13.68
N VAL A 105 6.22 -24.98 13.16
CA VAL A 105 5.07 -25.89 13.26
C VAL A 105 4.83 -26.54 11.91
N LYS A 106 4.81 -27.88 11.89
CA LYS A 106 4.58 -28.65 10.66
C LYS A 106 3.25 -28.25 10.01
N GLY A 107 3.27 -28.03 8.70
CA GLY A 107 2.09 -27.67 7.91
C GLY A 107 1.80 -26.17 7.84
N ARG A 108 2.54 -25.32 8.55
CA ARG A 108 2.47 -23.87 8.41
C ARG A 108 3.68 -23.35 7.65
N GLU A 109 3.42 -22.42 6.73
CA GLU A 109 4.44 -21.82 5.86
C GLU A 109 4.86 -20.43 6.34
N MET A 110 3.95 -19.72 7.04
CA MET A 110 4.17 -18.32 7.40
C MET A 110 3.42 -17.94 8.68
N ASP A 111 4.03 -17.05 9.47
CA ASP A 111 3.34 -16.34 10.55
C ASP A 111 3.35 -14.84 10.23
N VAL A 112 2.18 -14.22 10.18
CA VAL A 112 2.03 -12.81 9.82
C VAL A 112 1.79 -11.95 11.06
N SER A 113 2.03 -10.63 10.96
CA SER A 113 1.67 -9.68 12.01
C SER A 113 0.16 -9.63 12.21
N TYR A 114 -0.28 -9.09 13.36
CA TYR A 114 -1.69 -8.96 13.70
C TYR A 114 -2.46 -8.13 12.64
N GLN A 115 -1.94 -6.97 12.25
CA GLN A 115 -2.55 -6.11 11.24
C GLN A 115 -2.72 -6.82 9.89
N VAL A 116 -1.73 -7.62 9.49
CA VAL A 116 -1.82 -8.41 8.25
C VAL A 116 -2.89 -9.48 8.36
N ALA A 117 -2.97 -10.17 9.48
CA ALA A 117 -4.01 -11.17 9.73
C ALA A 117 -5.42 -10.57 9.69
N GLU A 118 -5.58 -9.37 10.20
CA GLU A 118 -6.83 -8.61 10.15
C GLU A 118 -7.20 -8.28 8.69
N ARG A 119 -6.26 -7.73 7.91
CA ARG A 119 -6.46 -7.44 6.47
C ARG A 119 -6.84 -8.68 5.67
N LEU A 120 -6.19 -9.80 5.95
CA LEU A 120 -6.47 -11.08 5.29
C LEU A 120 -7.77 -11.75 5.78
N GLY A 121 -8.32 -11.29 6.91
CA GLY A 121 -9.53 -11.86 7.51
C GLY A 121 -9.32 -13.24 8.10
N ILE A 122 -8.15 -13.50 8.71
CA ILE A 122 -7.82 -14.80 9.32
C ILE A 122 -7.79 -14.76 10.87
N ILE A 123 -7.97 -13.61 11.50
CA ILE A 123 -7.92 -13.45 12.97
C ILE A 123 -8.78 -14.49 13.67
N ASN A 124 -10.07 -14.54 13.37
CA ASN A 124 -11.05 -15.39 14.08
C ASN A 124 -10.82 -16.89 13.83
N ARG A 125 -10.16 -17.25 12.74
CA ARG A 125 -9.86 -18.65 12.40
C ARG A 125 -8.48 -19.10 12.95
N GLY A 126 -7.63 -18.16 13.30
CA GLY A 126 -6.25 -18.41 13.74
C GLY A 126 -5.32 -18.82 12.60
N VAL A 127 -5.83 -19.52 11.59
CA VAL A 127 -5.08 -20.03 10.43
C VAL A 127 -5.88 -19.80 9.15
N GLY A 128 -5.19 -19.50 8.05
CA GLY A 128 -5.78 -19.35 6.72
C GLY A 128 -4.94 -19.94 5.62
N ARG A 129 -5.59 -20.57 4.63
CA ARG A 129 -4.93 -21.01 3.39
C ARG A 129 -4.69 -19.82 2.49
N LEU A 130 -3.42 -19.56 2.17
CA LEU A 130 -3.00 -18.43 1.35
C LEU A 130 -2.33 -18.88 0.06
N ARG A 131 -2.54 -18.12 -1.01
CA ARG A 131 -1.65 -18.06 -2.16
C ARG A 131 -0.58 -17.02 -1.84
N MET A 132 0.66 -17.41 -1.98
CA MET A 132 1.84 -16.62 -1.66
C MET A 132 2.63 -16.33 -2.93
N GLU A 133 2.98 -15.08 -3.15
CA GLU A 133 3.68 -14.62 -4.35
C GLU A 133 4.93 -13.83 -3.95
N LEU A 134 6.10 -14.39 -4.17
CA LEU A 134 7.35 -13.66 -3.98
C LEU A 134 7.47 -12.59 -5.06
N LEU A 135 7.45 -11.33 -4.64
CA LEU A 135 7.52 -10.18 -5.54
C LEU A 135 8.95 -9.69 -5.73
N GLN A 136 9.75 -9.73 -4.65
CA GLN A 136 11.09 -9.17 -4.64
C GLN A 136 11.96 -9.87 -3.61
N LEU A 137 13.22 -10.08 -3.96
CA LEU A 137 14.30 -10.45 -3.04
C LEU A 137 15.11 -9.20 -2.64
N PRO A 138 15.73 -9.18 -1.46
CA PRO A 138 16.69 -8.14 -1.12
C PRO A 138 17.87 -8.17 -2.09
N HIS A 139 18.55 -7.02 -2.23
CA HIS A 139 19.67 -6.88 -3.15
C HIS A 139 20.75 -7.94 -2.88
N GLY A 140 21.20 -8.62 -3.94
CA GLY A 140 22.24 -9.66 -3.86
C GLY A 140 21.77 -11.03 -3.36
N ALA A 141 20.52 -11.18 -2.94
CA ALA A 141 20.01 -12.49 -2.52
C ALA A 141 19.51 -13.32 -3.72
N GLN A 142 19.70 -14.63 -3.61
CA GLN A 142 19.18 -15.63 -4.55
C GLN A 142 18.26 -16.61 -3.82
N LEU A 143 17.32 -17.20 -4.57
CA LEU A 143 16.54 -18.34 -4.04
C LEU A 143 17.48 -19.55 -3.95
N THR A 144 17.71 -20.05 -2.76
CA THR A 144 18.29 -21.39 -2.59
C THR A 144 17.25 -22.41 -3.05
N GLN A 145 17.67 -23.30 -3.92
CA GLN A 145 16.86 -24.41 -4.43
C GLN A 145 16.53 -25.42 -3.32
#